data_9ceca44465ca8ed1c1e83be884eccad1
#
_entry.id   9ceca44465ca8ed1c1e83be884eccad1
#
_cell.length_a   1.000
_cell.length_b   1.000
_cell.length_c   1.000
_cell.angle_alpha   90.00
_cell.angle_beta   90.00
_cell.angle_gamma   90.00
#
_symmetry.space_group_name_H-M   'P 1'
#
loop_
_entity.id
_entity.type
_entity.pdbx_description
1 polymer ?
#
loop_
_entity_poly.entity_id
_entity_poly.type
_entity_poly.pdbx_seq_one_letter_code
_entity_poly.pdbx_strand_id
1 'polypeptide(L)'
;FLVMRIAITGAGGFIGSKVLEKLADYDEIDILALSRVQNDRTLYNKVRWVKTDYSVDSLNKVLKNVDVIIHLAATRGTQGLISDYHVNEIVTENILLAMNELNIKHLVFASSIAVYSDTTKIPWQEDISLSPKTLYGISKASCEYLCAFYTRKFKFRYTILRIAQVLGLEEKRKGMMNNFIEFAYQGKQLIVKGKSVAKRQFIYVDDLAETFVLCAIKQKEESIILNVGMQEAYTNLSIANTVNSVFENTNSIDYQEDIDENIDSSFM
;
A
#
# COMPACT_ATOMS: atom_id res chain seq x y z
N PHE A 1 -11.35 -15.88 26.34
CA PHE A 1 -11.26 -14.76 25.40
C PHE A 1 -11.09 -15.30 24.00
N LEU A 2 -11.94 -14.91 23.04
CA LEU A 2 -11.73 -15.23 21.63
C LEU A 2 -10.52 -14.42 21.16
N VAL A 3 -9.44 -15.13 20.78
CA VAL A 3 -8.25 -14.52 20.17
C VAL A 3 -8.58 -14.27 18.70
N MET A 4 -8.53 -13.01 18.26
CA MET A 4 -8.71 -12.66 16.84
C MET A 4 -7.50 -13.13 16.04
N ARG A 5 -7.74 -13.86 14.94
CA ARG A 5 -6.65 -14.28 14.04
C ARG A 5 -6.63 -13.45 12.77
N ILE A 6 -5.51 -12.78 12.52
CA ILE A 6 -5.30 -11.93 11.35
C ILE A 6 -4.23 -12.55 10.45
N ALA A 7 -4.56 -12.78 9.18
CA ALA A 7 -3.62 -13.22 8.17
C ALA A 7 -3.12 -12.03 7.34
N ILE A 8 -1.82 -11.96 7.05
CA ILE A 8 -1.22 -10.88 6.28
C ILE A 8 -0.48 -11.46 5.08
N THR A 9 -0.88 -11.08 3.88
CA THR A 9 -0.12 -11.37 2.67
C THR A 9 0.90 -10.26 2.41
N GLY A 10 2.05 -10.58 1.84
CA GLY A 10 3.09 -9.57 1.64
C GLY A 10 3.75 -9.09 2.95
N ALA A 11 3.62 -9.86 4.01
CA ALA A 11 4.10 -9.56 5.36
C ALA A 11 5.60 -9.24 5.45
N GLY A 12 6.43 -9.82 4.56
CA GLY A 12 7.87 -9.54 4.48
C GLY A 12 8.25 -8.30 3.66
N GLY A 13 7.27 -7.57 3.14
CA GLY A 13 7.47 -6.35 2.38
C GLY A 13 7.62 -5.11 3.28
N PHE A 14 7.90 -3.96 2.65
CA PHE A 14 8.12 -2.68 3.34
C PHE A 14 6.93 -2.29 4.25
N ILE A 15 5.71 -2.27 3.72
CA ILE A 15 4.51 -1.97 4.52
C ILE A 15 4.18 -3.14 5.45
N GLY A 16 4.30 -4.38 4.96
CA GLY A 16 3.92 -5.57 5.71
C GLY A 16 4.73 -5.77 6.99
N SER A 17 6.04 -5.48 6.98
CA SER A 17 6.87 -5.55 8.18
C SER A 17 6.40 -4.56 9.25
N LYS A 18 6.00 -3.34 8.86
CA LYS A 18 5.48 -2.33 9.80
C LYS A 18 4.10 -2.70 10.35
N VAL A 19 3.24 -3.30 9.51
CA VAL A 19 1.95 -3.85 9.99
C VAL A 19 2.17 -4.99 11.00
N LEU A 20 3.15 -5.87 10.77
CA LEU A 20 3.51 -6.91 11.74
C LEU A 20 4.01 -6.32 13.07
N GLU A 21 4.89 -5.31 13.01
CA GLU A 21 5.37 -4.62 14.20
C GLU A 21 4.20 -4.06 15.03
N LYS A 22 3.29 -3.34 14.40
CA LYS A 22 2.12 -2.76 15.06
C LYS A 22 1.15 -3.79 15.63
N LEU A 23 0.88 -4.88 14.90
CA LEU A 23 0.00 -5.95 15.38
C LEU A 23 0.60 -6.71 16.56
N ALA A 24 1.92 -6.81 16.66
CA ALA A 24 2.60 -7.49 17.75
C ALA A 24 2.37 -6.82 19.13
N ASP A 25 1.96 -5.53 19.15
CA ASP A 25 1.61 -4.79 20.37
C ASP A 25 0.27 -5.25 20.99
N TYR A 26 -0.55 -6.02 20.23
CA TYR A 26 -1.85 -6.50 20.69
C TYR A 26 -1.76 -7.95 21.19
N ASP A 27 -1.94 -8.18 22.48
CA ASP A 27 -1.83 -9.51 23.09
C ASP A 27 -2.91 -10.50 22.68
N GLU A 28 -4.08 -9.99 22.31
CA GLU A 28 -5.26 -10.76 21.92
C GLU A 28 -5.31 -11.11 20.43
N ILE A 29 -4.23 -10.82 19.66
CA ILE A 29 -4.18 -11.11 18.23
C ILE A 29 -3.19 -12.22 17.93
N ASP A 30 -3.65 -13.27 17.22
CA ASP A 30 -2.83 -14.32 16.61
C ASP A 30 -2.49 -13.92 15.16
N ILE A 31 -1.20 -13.76 14.85
CA ILE A 31 -0.73 -13.21 13.58
C ILE A 31 -0.20 -14.31 12.68
N LEU A 32 -0.80 -14.43 11.49
CA LEU A 32 -0.39 -15.35 10.44
C LEU A 32 0.25 -14.57 9.27
N ALA A 33 1.57 -14.64 9.15
CA ALA A 33 2.32 -14.00 8.09
C ALA A 33 2.49 -14.93 6.88
N LEU A 34 1.86 -14.61 5.75
CA LEU A 34 1.91 -15.41 4.54
C LEU A 34 3.06 -14.96 3.61
N SER A 35 3.85 -15.93 3.14
CA SER A 35 4.98 -15.70 2.24
C SER A 35 5.11 -16.81 1.20
N ARG A 36 5.62 -16.48 0.00
CA ARG A 36 5.96 -17.48 -1.04
C ARG A 36 7.24 -18.26 -0.73
N VAL A 37 8.09 -17.70 0.09
CA VAL A 37 9.33 -18.35 0.54
C VAL A 37 9.24 -18.70 2.01
N GLN A 38 9.94 -19.76 2.40
CA GLN A 38 10.08 -20.07 3.83
C GLN A 38 10.76 -18.89 4.52
N ASN A 39 10.20 -18.47 5.63
CA ASN A 39 10.73 -17.37 6.42
C ASN A 39 10.78 -17.80 7.90
N ASP A 40 11.99 -17.88 8.42
CA ASP A 40 12.23 -18.28 9.82
C ASP A 40 12.54 -17.06 10.70
N ARG A 41 12.15 -15.86 10.26
CA ARG A 41 12.30 -14.65 11.07
C ARG A 41 11.47 -14.79 12.34
N THR A 42 12.13 -14.97 13.45
CA THR A 42 11.56 -14.93 14.81
C THR A 42 11.32 -13.47 15.26
N LEU A 43 10.76 -12.66 14.36
CA LEU A 43 10.27 -11.34 14.73
C LEU A 43 9.00 -11.55 15.56
N TYR A 44 9.12 -11.37 16.86
CA TYR A 44 8.04 -11.53 17.84
C TYR A 44 7.52 -12.97 17.99
N ASN A 45 7.47 -13.51 19.19
CA ASN A 45 6.97 -14.85 19.54
C ASN A 45 5.50 -15.12 19.13
N LYS A 46 4.81 -14.09 18.63
CA LYS A 46 3.38 -14.10 18.26
C LYS A 46 3.14 -14.25 16.74
N VAL A 47 4.18 -14.11 15.91
CA VAL A 47 4.04 -14.15 14.45
C VAL A 47 4.38 -15.53 13.93
N ARG A 48 3.38 -16.20 13.36
CA ARG A 48 3.57 -17.47 12.68
C ARG A 48 3.73 -17.27 11.18
N TRP A 49 4.92 -17.55 10.65
CA TRP A 49 5.18 -17.52 9.23
C TRP A 49 4.72 -18.81 8.56
N VAL A 50 4.01 -18.67 7.45
CA VAL A 50 3.51 -19.80 6.67
C VAL A 50 3.80 -19.58 5.19
N LYS A 51 4.37 -20.63 4.57
CA LYS A 51 4.62 -20.64 3.13
C LYS A 51 3.32 -20.98 2.39
N THR A 52 3.04 -20.19 1.33
CA THR A 52 1.92 -20.44 0.41
C THR A 52 2.29 -19.99 -1.00
N ASP A 53 1.81 -20.69 -2.01
CA ASP A 53 1.90 -20.29 -3.42
C ASP A 53 0.73 -19.39 -3.86
N TYR A 54 -0.17 -19.09 -2.92
CA TYR A 54 -1.43 -18.36 -3.12
C TYR A 54 -2.44 -19.04 -4.05
N SER A 55 -2.31 -20.34 -4.34
CA SER A 55 -3.41 -21.12 -4.91
C SER A 55 -4.54 -21.27 -3.90
N VAL A 56 -5.78 -21.47 -4.36
CA VAL A 56 -6.96 -21.66 -3.48
C VAL A 56 -6.72 -22.84 -2.53
N ASP A 57 -6.22 -23.95 -3.04
CA ASP A 57 -5.93 -25.14 -2.22
C ASP A 57 -4.91 -24.87 -1.12
N SER A 58 -3.85 -24.10 -1.42
CA SER A 58 -2.85 -23.70 -0.44
C SER A 58 -3.44 -22.76 0.60
N LEU A 59 -4.21 -21.74 0.14
CA LEU A 59 -4.87 -20.79 1.02
C LEU A 59 -5.88 -21.47 1.95
N ASN A 60 -6.67 -22.41 1.46
CA ASN A 60 -7.63 -23.17 2.28
C ASN A 60 -6.96 -24.00 3.40
N LYS A 61 -5.72 -24.44 3.18
CA LYS A 61 -4.96 -25.15 4.22
C LYS A 61 -4.47 -24.20 5.32
N VAL A 62 -3.99 -23.02 4.93
CA VAL A 62 -3.29 -22.11 5.84
C VAL A 62 -4.20 -21.08 6.52
N LEU A 63 -5.35 -20.73 5.91
CA LEU A 63 -6.25 -19.68 6.42
C LEU A 63 -7.36 -20.20 7.36
N LYS A 64 -7.27 -21.45 7.82
CA LYS A 64 -8.26 -22.00 8.77
C LYS A 64 -8.36 -21.17 10.04
N ASN A 65 -9.58 -20.85 10.44
CA ASN A 65 -9.90 -20.04 11.62
C ASN A 65 -9.30 -18.61 11.59
N VAL A 66 -9.10 -18.05 10.39
CA VAL A 66 -8.74 -16.65 10.21
C VAL A 66 -10.02 -15.79 10.22
N ASP A 67 -9.98 -14.68 10.94
CA ASP A 67 -11.11 -13.74 11.04
C ASP A 67 -11.01 -12.63 10.01
N VAL A 68 -9.78 -12.12 9.79
CA VAL A 68 -9.49 -10.98 8.90
C VAL A 68 -8.25 -11.27 8.05
N ILE A 69 -8.29 -10.85 6.79
CA ILE A 69 -7.12 -10.86 5.92
C ILE A 69 -6.69 -9.43 5.60
N ILE A 70 -5.43 -9.09 5.85
CA ILE A 70 -4.78 -7.88 5.34
C ILE A 70 -4.00 -8.27 4.08
N HIS A 71 -4.47 -7.80 2.92
CA HIS A 71 -3.88 -8.17 1.64
C HIS A 71 -2.97 -7.07 1.10
N LEU A 72 -1.65 -7.23 1.30
CA LEU A 72 -0.60 -6.30 0.88
C LEU A 72 0.24 -6.84 -0.29
N ALA A 73 0.21 -8.15 -0.55
CA ALA A 73 1.01 -8.78 -1.60
C ALA A 73 0.60 -8.22 -2.97
N ALA A 74 1.56 -7.65 -3.69
CA ALA A 74 1.36 -7.18 -5.06
C ALA A 74 2.69 -7.06 -5.81
N THR A 75 2.65 -7.30 -7.11
CA THR A 75 3.69 -6.84 -8.03
C THR A 75 3.47 -5.35 -8.30
N ARG A 76 4.54 -4.55 -8.08
CA ARG A 76 4.54 -3.10 -8.30
C ARG A 76 5.56 -2.75 -9.38
N GLY A 77 5.25 -1.77 -10.20
CA GLY A 77 6.17 -1.28 -11.22
C GLY A 77 5.56 -0.12 -12.01
N THR A 78 6.38 0.49 -12.85
CA THR A 78 5.98 1.53 -13.80
C THR A 78 6.20 1.11 -15.25
N GLN A 79 6.81 -0.04 -15.47
CA GLN A 79 7.19 -0.57 -16.78
C GLN A 79 6.74 -2.04 -16.90
N GLY A 80 6.88 -2.60 -18.08
CA GLY A 80 6.52 -3.98 -18.37
C GLY A 80 5.23 -4.11 -19.19
N LEU A 81 4.70 -5.31 -19.24
CA LEU A 81 3.44 -5.65 -19.90
C LEU A 81 2.34 -5.87 -18.86
N ILE A 82 1.09 -5.82 -19.27
CA ILE A 82 -0.04 -6.10 -18.36
C ILE A 82 0.05 -7.51 -17.77
N SER A 83 0.60 -8.47 -18.50
CA SER A 83 0.84 -9.84 -18.03
C SER A 83 1.72 -9.90 -16.76
N ASP A 84 2.62 -8.95 -16.58
CA ASP A 84 3.49 -8.89 -15.40
C ASP A 84 2.71 -8.55 -14.12
N TYR A 85 1.52 -7.98 -14.27
CA TYR A 85 0.63 -7.55 -13.20
C TYR A 85 -0.56 -8.49 -12.97
N HIS A 86 -0.85 -9.43 -13.89
CA HIS A 86 -1.97 -10.37 -13.74
C HIS A 86 -1.91 -11.20 -12.44
N VAL A 87 -0.71 -11.39 -11.90
CA VAL A 87 -0.55 -12.04 -10.60
C VAL A 87 -1.29 -11.31 -9.48
N ASN A 88 -1.47 -9.98 -9.58
CA ASN A 88 -2.22 -9.21 -8.57
C ASN A 88 -3.68 -9.62 -8.58
N GLU A 89 -4.28 -9.75 -9.75
CA GLU A 89 -5.68 -10.13 -9.95
C GLU A 89 -5.89 -11.59 -9.53
N ILE A 90 -5.04 -12.50 -9.99
CA ILE A 90 -5.12 -13.93 -9.69
C ILE A 90 -5.02 -14.18 -8.16
N VAL A 91 -4.05 -13.56 -7.50
CA VAL A 91 -3.86 -13.74 -6.04
C VAL A 91 -5.04 -13.13 -5.28
N THR A 92 -5.52 -11.95 -5.69
CA THR A 92 -6.70 -11.33 -5.07
C THR A 92 -7.92 -12.23 -5.22
N GLU A 93 -8.20 -12.74 -6.42
CA GLU A 93 -9.34 -13.64 -6.66
C GLU A 93 -9.23 -14.93 -5.82
N ASN A 94 -8.06 -15.56 -5.79
CA ASN A 94 -7.84 -16.78 -5.00
C ASN A 94 -8.09 -16.54 -3.51
N ILE A 95 -7.70 -15.37 -2.98
CA ILE A 95 -8.00 -14.99 -1.59
C ILE A 95 -9.51 -14.86 -1.39
N LEU A 96 -10.22 -14.20 -2.30
CA LEU A 96 -11.66 -14.01 -2.20
C LEU A 96 -12.42 -15.33 -2.27
N LEU A 97 -11.97 -16.28 -3.10
CA LEU A 97 -12.52 -17.65 -3.16
C LEU A 97 -12.26 -18.41 -1.86
N ALA A 98 -11.04 -18.39 -1.33
CA ALA A 98 -10.70 -19.03 -0.05
C ALA A 98 -11.49 -18.42 1.12
N MET A 99 -11.71 -17.09 1.11
CA MET A 99 -12.54 -16.42 2.11
C MET A 99 -13.97 -16.97 2.11
N ASN A 100 -14.55 -17.21 0.94
CA ASN A 100 -15.89 -17.80 0.84
C ASN A 100 -15.90 -19.23 1.38
N GLU A 101 -14.95 -20.08 0.98
CA GLU A 101 -14.89 -21.48 1.41
C GLU A 101 -14.68 -21.63 2.94
N LEU A 102 -13.89 -20.74 3.52
CA LEU A 102 -13.56 -20.73 4.95
C LEU A 102 -14.45 -19.81 5.79
N ASN A 103 -15.44 -19.15 5.16
CA ASN A 103 -16.35 -18.22 5.82
C ASN A 103 -15.64 -17.03 6.52
N ILE A 104 -14.50 -16.58 5.97
CA ILE A 104 -13.79 -15.38 6.45
C ILE A 104 -14.57 -14.15 6.03
N LYS A 105 -14.82 -13.23 6.96
CA LYS A 105 -15.82 -12.15 6.74
C LYS A 105 -15.24 -10.81 6.37
N HIS A 106 -13.95 -10.56 6.56
CA HIS A 106 -13.39 -9.25 6.32
C HIS A 106 -12.03 -9.29 5.59
N LEU A 107 -11.94 -8.49 4.54
CA LEU A 107 -10.72 -8.22 3.78
C LEU A 107 -10.31 -6.75 3.95
N VAL A 108 -9.09 -6.48 4.38
CA VAL A 108 -8.48 -5.14 4.28
C VAL A 108 -7.50 -5.18 3.11
N PHE A 109 -7.80 -4.43 2.05
CA PHE A 109 -7.07 -4.51 0.78
C PHE A 109 -6.25 -3.25 0.52
N ALA A 110 -4.97 -3.43 0.24
CA ALA A 110 -4.07 -2.35 -0.20
C ALA A 110 -4.29 -2.03 -1.68
N SER A 111 -5.09 -1.01 -1.96
CA SER A 111 -5.17 -0.38 -3.26
C SER A 111 -4.15 0.76 -3.39
N SER A 112 -4.30 1.66 -4.30
CA SER A 112 -3.33 2.71 -4.60
C SER A 112 -4.01 3.95 -5.17
N ILE A 113 -3.44 5.12 -4.91
CA ILE A 113 -3.78 6.37 -5.62
C ILE A 113 -3.65 6.23 -7.15
N ALA A 114 -2.87 5.27 -7.64
CA ALA A 114 -2.68 5.01 -9.07
C ALA A 114 -3.95 4.55 -9.81
N VAL A 115 -5.05 4.25 -9.09
CA VAL A 115 -6.36 3.98 -9.70
C VAL A 115 -7.04 5.25 -10.23
N TYR A 116 -6.54 6.42 -9.86
CA TYR A 116 -7.01 7.72 -10.32
C TYR A 116 -6.07 8.33 -11.37
N SER A 117 -6.59 9.22 -12.20
CA SER A 117 -5.78 10.06 -13.08
C SER A 117 -6.44 11.33 -13.58
N ASP A 118 -7.71 11.53 -13.34
CA ASP A 118 -8.43 12.71 -13.81
C ASP A 118 -8.04 13.95 -13.00
N THR A 119 -7.08 14.71 -13.51
CA THR A 119 -6.54 15.90 -12.84
C THR A 119 -7.53 17.05 -12.75
N THR A 120 -8.66 16.99 -13.47
CA THR A 120 -9.74 17.98 -13.36
C THR A 120 -10.59 17.81 -12.10
N LYS A 121 -10.43 16.68 -11.40
CA LYS A 121 -11.21 16.28 -10.22
C LYS A 121 -10.39 16.15 -8.94
N ILE A 122 -9.21 16.77 -8.89
CA ILE A 122 -8.39 16.80 -7.67
C ILE A 122 -8.91 17.86 -6.68
N PRO A 123 -8.86 17.62 -5.36
CA PRO A 123 -8.48 16.35 -4.70
C PRO A 123 -9.48 15.23 -5.01
N TRP A 124 -8.94 14.02 -5.28
CA TRP A 124 -9.77 12.88 -5.64
C TRP A 124 -10.57 12.38 -4.44
N GLN A 125 -11.86 12.18 -4.66
CA GLN A 125 -12.78 11.61 -3.69
C GLN A 125 -13.00 10.11 -3.98
N GLU A 126 -13.46 9.35 -3.00
CA GLU A 126 -13.63 7.90 -3.11
C GLU A 126 -14.73 7.49 -4.10
N ASP A 127 -15.70 8.36 -4.36
CA ASP A 127 -16.87 8.12 -5.23
C ASP A 127 -16.61 8.41 -6.71
N ILE A 128 -15.46 8.99 -7.07
CA ILE A 128 -15.16 9.27 -8.48
C ILE A 128 -14.82 7.99 -9.25
N SER A 129 -15.13 8.00 -10.54
CA SER A 129 -14.82 6.90 -11.44
C SER A 129 -13.31 6.66 -11.54
N LEU A 130 -12.91 5.39 -11.46
CA LEU A 130 -11.51 5.00 -11.63
C LEU A 130 -11.08 5.21 -13.09
N SER A 131 -9.89 5.77 -13.28
CA SER A 131 -9.33 6.04 -14.60
C SER A 131 -7.80 5.89 -14.58
N PRO A 132 -7.27 4.68 -14.30
CA PRO A 132 -5.83 4.47 -14.14
C PRO A 132 -5.06 4.73 -15.44
N LYS A 133 -3.89 5.40 -15.35
CA LYS A 133 -2.96 5.65 -16.48
C LYS A 133 -1.79 4.66 -16.52
N THR A 134 -1.61 3.82 -15.51
CA THR A 134 -0.51 2.87 -15.42
C THR A 134 -1.01 1.44 -15.38
N LEU A 135 -0.21 0.48 -15.88
CA LEU A 135 -0.56 -0.94 -15.82
C LEU A 135 -0.75 -1.42 -14.37
N TYR A 136 0.06 -0.92 -13.45
CA TYR A 136 -0.13 -1.17 -12.02
C TYR A 136 -1.47 -0.61 -11.52
N GLY A 137 -1.83 0.60 -11.88
CA GLY A 137 -3.12 1.21 -11.53
C GLY A 137 -4.30 0.41 -12.11
N ILE A 138 -4.18 -0.04 -13.36
CA ILE A 138 -5.19 -0.91 -14.01
C ILE A 138 -5.36 -2.19 -13.19
N SER A 139 -4.28 -2.88 -12.83
CA SER A 139 -4.36 -4.12 -12.05
C SER A 139 -4.98 -3.89 -10.66
N LYS A 140 -4.69 -2.76 -10.01
CA LYS A 140 -5.30 -2.42 -8.72
C LYS A 140 -6.79 -2.09 -8.84
N ALA A 141 -7.19 -1.35 -9.87
CA ALA A 141 -8.60 -1.08 -10.15
C ALA A 141 -9.37 -2.39 -10.44
N SER A 142 -8.77 -3.29 -11.22
CA SER A 142 -9.32 -4.62 -11.47
C SER A 142 -9.53 -5.40 -10.17
N CYS A 143 -8.55 -5.39 -9.25
CA CYS A 143 -8.68 -6.01 -7.93
C CYS A 143 -9.81 -5.38 -7.08
N GLU A 144 -10.00 -4.05 -7.12
CA GLU A 144 -11.13 -3.40 -6.44
C GLU A 144 -12.48 -3.89 -7.00
N TYR A 145 -12.60 -4.01 -8.32
CA TYR A 145 -13.81 -4.56 -8.95
C TYR A 145 -14.04 -6.03 -8.58
N LEU A 146 -12.99 -6.86 -8.49
CA LEU A 146 -13.11 -8.23 -7.99
C LEU A 146 -13.61 -8.26 -6.55
N CYS A 147 -13.06 -7.42 -5.66
CA CYS A 147 -13.55 -7.30 -4.29
C CYS A 147 -15.05 -6.95 -4.26
N ALA A 148 -15.49 -5.97 -5.02
CA ALA A 148 -16.89 -5.55 -5.08
C ALA A 148 -17.81 -6.64 -5.67
N PHE A 149 -17.35 -7.36 -6.72
CA PHE A 149 -18.10 -8.44 -7.34
C PHE A 149 -18.31 -9.61 -6.36
N TYR A 150 -17.22 -10.10 -5.75
CA TYR A 150 -17.26 -11.25 -4.87
C TYR A 150 -17.96 -10.95 -3.53
N THR A 151 -17.85 -9.74 -3.00
CA THR A 151 -18.62 -9.30 -1.81
C THR A 151 -20.10 -9.41 -2.03
N ARG A 152 -20.61 -8.96 -3.18
CA ARG A 152 -22.04 -9.11 -3.52
C ARG A 152 -22.47 -10.58 -3.64
N LYS A 153 -21.59 -11.43 -4.18
CA LYS A 153 -21.86 -12.85 -4.37
C LYS A 153 -21.80 -13.67 -3.09
N PHE A 154 -20.84 -13.39 -2.20
CA PHE A 154 -20.50 -14.25 -1.06
C PHE A 154 -20.74 -13.63 0.31
N LYS A 155 -21.25 -12.39 0.36
CA LYS A 155 -21.67 -11.71 1.59
C LYS A 155 -20.56 -11.58 2.66
N PHE A 156 -19.31 -11.36 2.24
CA PHE A 156 -18.26 -10.83 3.10
C PHE A 156 -18.14 -9.31 2.89
N ARG A 157 -17.25 -8.64 3.60
CA ARG A 157 -17.00 -7.20 3.47
C ARG A 157 -15.55 -6.91 3.19
N TYR A 158 -15.31 -5.75 2.65
CA TYR A 158 -13.96 -5.24 2.45
C TYR A 158 -13.78 -3.84 3.03
N THR A 159 -12.53 -3.53 3.37
CA THR A 159 -12.02 -2.17 3.53
C THR A 159 -10.92 -1.98 2.50
N ILE A 160 -11.17 -1.18 1.47
CA ILE A 160 -10.17 -0.86 0.43
C ILE A 160 -9.48 0.44 0.83
N LEU A 161 -8.15 0.43 0.88
CA LEU A 161 -7.34 1.60 1.15
C LEU A 161 -6.64 2.03 -0.15
N ARG A 162 -7.04 3.17 -0.72
CA ARG A 162 -6.36 3.82 -1.85
C ARG A 162 -5.24 4.68 -1.28
N ILE A 163 -4.03 4.19 -1.39
CA ILE A 163 -2.88 4.67 -0.64
C ILE A 163 -2.09 5.68 -1.48
N ALA A 164 -1.76 6.83 -0.90
CA ALA A 164 -0.83 7.83 -1.45
C ALA A 164 0.61 7.28 -1.55
N GLN A 165 1.59 8.10 -1.93
CA GLN A 165 2.98 7.68 -1.96
C GLN A 165 3.48 7.40 -0.54
N VAL A 166 3.94 6.17 -0.30
CA VAL A 166 4.41 5.76 1.03
C VAL A 166 5.87 6.13 1.19
N LEU A 167 6.19 6.74 2.32
CA LEU A 167 7.55 7.10 2.73
C LEU A 167 7.92 6.38 4.01
N GLY A 168 9.19 6.08 4.18
CA GLY A 168 9.70 5.54 5.44
C GLY A 168 11.10 4.97 5.29
N LEU A 169 11.69 4.67 6.44
CA LEU A 169 12.97 3.94 6.50
C LEU A 169 12.78 2.53 5.94
N GLU A 170 13.86 1.98 5.39
CA GLU A 170 13.91 0.63 4.81
C GLU A 170 13.16 0.47 3.47
N GLU A 171 12.63 1.54 2.86
CA GLU A 171 12.12 1.42 1.51
C GLU A 171 13.26 1.13 0.53
N LYS A 172 13.18 -0.06 -0.11
CA LYS A 172 14.23 -0.52 -1.04
C LYS A 172 14.24 0.23 -2.37
N ARG A 173 13.12 0.83 -2.75
CA ARG A 173 13.03 1.61 -3.99
C ARG A 173 13.44 3.04 -3.72
N LYS A 174 14.56 3.44 -4.30
CA LYS A 174 15.00 4.83 -4.28
C LYS A 174 14.09 5.67 -5.18
N GLY A 175 13.17 6.40 -4.56
CA GLY A 175 12.37 7.42 -5.20
C GLY A 175 13.02 8.81 -5.07
N MET A 176 12.37 9.84 -5.60
CA MET A 176 12.83 11.23 -5.52
C MET A 176 13.12 11.67 -4.06
N MET A 177 12.19 11.39 -3.15
CA MET A 177 12.33 11.76 -1.74
C MET A 177 13.57 11.12 -1.10
N ASN A 178 13.80 9.82 -1.33
CA ASN A 178 14.95 9.11 -0.78
C ASN A 178 16.28 9.69 -1.33
N ASN A 179 16.28 10.08 -2.62
CA ASN A 179 17.46 10.73 -3.22
C ASN A 179 17.71 12.10 -2.59
N PHE A 180 16.68 12.91 -2.36
CA PHE A 180 16.81 14.20 -1.71
C PHE A 180 17.37 14.05 -0.28
N ILE A 181 16.81 13.12 0.50
CA ILE A 181 17.29 12.82 1.86
C ILE A 181 18.75 12.38 1.85
N GLU A 182 19.11 11.43 0.98
CA GLU A 182 20.48 10.93 0.87
C GLU A 182 21.47 12.04 0.48
N PHE A 183 21.11 12.88 -0.49
CA PHE A 183 21.98 13.97 -0.96
C PHE A 183 22.12 15.07 0.10
N ALA A 184 21.03 15.47 0.74
CA ALA A 184 21.08 16.46 1.82
C ALA A 184 21.92 15.97 3.00
N TYR A 185 21.74 14.72 3.42
CA TYR A 185 22.55 14.08 4.47
C TYR A 185 24.05 14.05 4.13
N GLN A 186 24.39 13.89 2.84
CA GLN A 186 25.78 13.92 2.36
C GLN A 186 26.32 15.33 2.11
N GLY A 187 25.55 16.37 2.40
CA GLY A 187 25.92 17.76 2.10
C GLY A 187 26.06 18.02 0.59
N LYS A 188 25.30 17.31 -0.24
CA LYS A 188 25.31 17.49 -1.70
C LYS A 188 24.16 18.38 -2.15
N GLN A 189 24.34 18.99 -3.33
CA GLN A 189 23.30 19.78 -3.98
C GLN A 189 22.13 18.90 -4.40
N LEU A 190 20.88 19.35 -4.12
CA LEU A 190 19.66 18.73 -4.61
C LEU A 190 19.33 19.22 -6.01
N ILE A 191 18.83 18.33 -6.87
CA ILE A 191 18.45 18.64 -8.24
C ILE A 191 16.94 18.47 -8.37
N VAL A 192 16.24 19.57 -8.69
CA VAL A 192 14.81 19.59 -9.00
C VAL A 192 14.64 19.84 -10.49
N LYS A 193 14.04 18.87 -11.19
CA LYS A 193 13.81 18.93 -12.63
C LYS A 193 12.38 19.34 -12.93
N GLY A 194 12.20 20.09 -14.01
CA GLY A 194 10.90 20.60 -14.47
C GLY A 194 10.40 21.79 -13.66
N LYS A 195 9.24 22.30 -14.01
CA LYS A 195 8.62 23.50 -13.40
C LYS A 195 8.14 23.29 -11.96
N SER A 196 8.17 22.07 -11.47
CA SER A 196 7.75 21.69 -10.10
C SER A 196 6.34 22.23 -9.73
N VAL A 197 5.42 22.18 -10.68
CA VAL A 197 4.01 22.59 -10.47
C VAL A 197 3.14 21.44 -9.97
N ALA A 198 3.50 20.22 -10.32
CA ALA A 198 2.78 19.02 -9.92
C ALA A 198 2.91 18.76 -8.42
N LYS A 199 1.77 18.54 -7.76
CA LYS A 199 1.71 18.21 -6.34
C LYS A 199 1.61 16.70 -6.14
N ARG A 200 2.27 16.19 -5.10
CA ARG A 200 2.28 14.80 -4.67
C ARG A 200 1.86 14.71 -3.21
N GLN A 201 1.04 13.72 -2.92
CA GLN A 201 0.60 13.41 -1.56
C GLN A 201 1.35 12.18 -1.06
N PHE A 202 1.67 12.21 0.22
CA PHE A 202 2.46 11.17 0.88
C PHE A 202 1.74 10.64 2.11
N ILE A 203 2.23 9.51 2.62
CA ILE A 203 1.92 8.99 3.94
C ILE A 203 3.17 8.31 4.51
N TYR A 204 3.42 8.51 5.81
CA TYR A 204 4.49 7.80 6.49
C TYR A 204 4.10 6.34 6.74
N VAL A 205 5.05 5.42 6.59
CA VAL A 205 4.76 3.97 6.63
C VAL A 205 4.18 3.50 7.94
N ASP A 206 4.59 4.10 9.08
CA ASP A 206 4.06 3.72 10.40
C ASP A 206 2.60 4.18 10.57
N ASP A 207 2.22 5.35 10.06
CA ASP A 207 0.83 5.84 10.08
C ASP A 207 -0.06 4.97 9.18
N LEU A 208 0.49 4.55 8.02
CA LEU A 208 -0.20 3.61 7.15
C LEU A 208 -0.36 2.24 7.81
N ALA A 209 0.67 1.74 8.49
CA ALA A 209 0.60 0.47 9.22
C ALA A 209 -0.47 0.51 10.32
N GLU A 210 -0.51 1.60 11.09
CA GLU A 210 -1.56 1.83 12.09
C GLU A 210 -2.96 1.84 11.45
N THR A 211 -3.09 2.49 10.29
CA THR A 211 -4.36 2.51 9.54
C THR A 211 -4.82 1.09 9.17
N PHE A 212 -3.91 0.22 8.68
CA PHE A 212 -4.24 -1.17 8.39
C PHE A 212 -4.70 -1.93 9.63
N VAL A 213 -3.99 -1.76 10.74
CA VAL A 213 -4.31 -2.40 12.03
C VAL A 213 -5.69 -1.95 12.52
N LEU A 214 -5.95 -0.65 12.54
CA LEU A 214 -7.25 -0.10 12.96
C LEU A 214 -8.39 -0.59 12.08
N CYS A 215 -8.20 -0.66 10.75
CA CYS A 215 -9.20 -1.22 9.83
C CYS A 215 -9.46 -2.70 10.07
N ALA A 216 -8.44 -3.47 10.44
CA ALA A 216 -8.59 -4.89 10.73
C ALA A 216 -9.31 -5.15 12.05
N ILE A 217 -8.99 -4.38 13.10
CA ILE A 217 -9.52 -4.56 14.46
C ILE A 217 -10.91 -3.91 14.60
N LYS A 218 -11.06 -2.66 14.15
CA LYS A 218 -12.32 -1.91 14.21
C LYS A 218 -13.19 -2.19 13.00
N GLN A 219 -13.57 -3.44 12.85
CA GLN A 219 -14.36 -3.89 11.71
C GLN A 219 -15.67 -3.11 11.61
N LYS A 220 -15.95 -2.54 10.43
CA LYS A 220 -17.25 -1.96 10.11
C LYS A 220 -18.18 -3.03 9.59
N GLU A 221 -19.49 -2.82 9.74
CA GLU A 221 -20.49 -3.76 9.24
C GLU A 221 -20.60 -3.75 7.71
N GLU A 222 -20.28 -2.62 7.10
CA GLU A 222 -20.36 -2.41 5.65
C GLU A 222 -19.00 -2.37 4.98
N SER A 223 -18.98 -2.68 3.68
CA SER A 223 -17.81 -2.48 2.83
C SER A 223 -17.54 -1.01 2.60
N ILE A 224 -16.29 -0.60 2.71
CA ILE A 224 -15.91 0.81 2.58
C ILE A 224 -14.63 0.95 1.74
N ILE A 225 -14.51 2.09 1.07
CA ILE A 225 -13.30 2.54 0.38
C ILE A 225 -12.83 3.81 1.08
N LEU A 226 -11.54 3.92 1.32
CA LEU A 226 -10.91 5.07 1.97
C LEU A 226 -9.70 5.53 1.19
N ASN A 227 -9.61 6.82 0.97
CA ASN A 227 -8.38 7.48 0.54
C ASN A 227 -7.46 7.67 1.75
N VAL A 228 -6.19 7.26 1.61
CA VAL A 228 -5.24 7.24 2.73
C VAL A 228 -3.97 7.99 2.35
N GLY A 229 -3.81 9.18 2.91
CA GLY A 229 -2.68 10.08 2.68
C GLY A 229 -2.64 11.21 3.71
N MET A 230 -1.58 12.00 3.69
CA MET A 230 -1.51 13.24 4.48
C MET A 230 -2.53 14.25 3.93
N GLN A 231 -2.92 15.19 4.77
CA GLN A 231 -3.90 16.22 4.38
C GLN A 231 -3.39 17.12 3.24
N GLU A 232 -2.09 17.36 3.19
CA GLU A 232 -1.49 18.27 2.23
C GLU A 232 -0.73 17.55 1.12
N ALA A 233 -0.64 18.18 -0.04
CA ALA A 233 0.15 17.73 -1.18
C ALA A 233 1.24 18.77 -1.53
N TYR A 234 2.41 18.30 -1.90
CA TYR A 234 3.63 19.09 -2.04
C TYR A 234 4.22 19.00 -3.44
N THR A 235 4.83 20.10 -3.89
CA THR A 235 5.62 20.11 -5.12
C THR A 235 7.04 19.55 -4.85
N ASN A 236 7.73 19.12 -5.91
CA ASN A 236 9.11 18.62 -5.78
C ASN A 236 10.05 19.68 -5.19
N LEU A 237 9.87 20.94 -5.58
CA LEU A 237 10.68 22.07 -5.06
C LEU A 237 10.39 22.33 -3.58
N SER A 238 9.12 22.31 -3.15
CA SER A 238 8.79 22.49 -1.74
C SER A 238 9.37 21.36 -0.87
N ILE A 239 9.36 20.13 -1.37
CA ILE A 239 9.96 18.99 -0.71
C ILE A 239 11.48 19.16 -0.59
N ALA A 240 12.16 19.55 -1.68
CA ALA A 240 13.61 19.77 -1.68
C ALA A 240 14.02 20.86 -0.67
N ASN A 241 13.27 21.97 -0.62
CA ASN A 241 13.52 23.03 0.37
C ASN A 241 13.34 22.53 1.81
N THR A 242 12.28 21.75 2.07
CA THR A 242 12.04 21.17 3.41
C THR A 242 13.19 20.23 3.79
N VAL A 243 13.61 19.34 2.88
CA VAL A 243 14.70 18.41 3.13
C VAL A 243 16.01 19.16 3.41
N ASN A 244 16.37 20.17 2.59
CA ASN A 244 17.55 21.01 2.87
C ASN A 244 17.47 21.67 4.25
N SER A 245 16.32 22.19 4.63
CA SER A 245 16.12 22.81 5.94
C SER A 245 16.31 21.83 7.09
N VAL A 246 15.74 20.62 6.98
CA VAL A 246 15.84 19.58 8.03
C VAL A 246 17.27 19.09 8.23
N PHE A 247 18.04 18.97 7.15
CA PHE A 247 19.43 18.49 7.19
C PHE A 247 20.45 19.62 7.31
N GLU A 248 20.01 20.87 7.47
CA GLU A 248 20.88 22.05 7.51
C GLU A 248 21.84 22.11 6.30
N ASN A 249 21.37 21.60 5.16
CA ASN A 249 22.15 21.59 3.92
C ASN A 249 22.09 22.97 3.26
N THR A 250 23.18 23.71 3.33
CA THR A 250 23.29 25.09 2.83
C THR A 250 23.51 25.20 1.33
N ASN A 251 23.66 24.07 0.63
CA ASN A 251 23.81 24.10 -0.83
C ASN A 251 22.50 24.55 -1.48
N SER A 252 22.64 25.42 -2.49
CA SER A 252 21.49 25.84 -3.31
C SER A 252 20.89 24.65 -4.04
N ILE A 253 19.57 24.69 -4.26
CA ILE A 253 18.92 23.70 -5.12
C ILE A 253 19.26 24.00 -6.57
N ASP A 254 19.73 23.00 -7.32
CA ASP A 254 19.87 23.08 -8.77
C ASP A 254 18.47 22.90 -9.41
N TYR A 255 17.85 24.01 -9.76
CA TYR A 255 16.51 24.04 -10.31
C TYR A 255 16.54 24.13 -11.84
N GLN A 256 16.27 23.00 -12.49
CA GLN A 256 16.34 22.81 -13.94
C GLN A 256 14.94 22.89 -14.57
N GLU A 257 14.42 24.10 -14.70
CA GLU A 257 13.02 24.38 -15.11
C GLU A 257 12.70 23.92 -16.55
N ASP A 258 13.68 23.96 -17.46
CA ASP A 258 13.49 23.66 -18.88
C ASP A 258 13.41 22.16 -19.22
N ILE A 259 13.50 21.29 -18.21
CA ILE A 259 13.37 19.85 -18.41
C ILE A 259 11.88 19.45 -18.36
N ASP A 260 11.46 18.63 -19.32
CA ASP A 260 10.11 18.06 -19.34
C ASP A 260 9.81 17.30 -18.05
N GLU A 261 8.74 17.67 -17.40
CA GLU A 261 8.23 17.05 -16.19
C GLU A 261 6.80 16.57 -16.40
N ASN A 262 6.44 15.46 -15.75
CA ASN A 262 5.03 15.12 -15.58
C ASN A 262 4.36 16.17 -14.67
N ILE A 263 3.58 17.05 -15.28
CA ILE A 263 2.89 18.15 -14.60
C ILE A 263 1.58 17.72 -13.91
N ASP A 264 1.17 16.46 -14.07
CA ASP A 264 -0.06 15.95 -13.46
C ASP A 264 0.07 15.85 -11.95
N SER A 265 -0.71 16.62 -11.22
CA SER A 265 -0.84 16.49 -9.77
C SER A 265 -1.57 15.21 -9.38
N SER A 266 -1.22 14.64 -8.23
CA SER A 266 -1.85 13.43 -7.72
C SER A 266 -2.05 13.52 -6.21
N PHE A 267 -3.28 13.81 -5.78
CA PHE A 267 -3.67 13.86 -4.37
C PHE A 267 -5.18 13.63 -4.18
N MET A 268 -5.53 13.15 -3.00
CA MET A 268 -6.87 12.73 -2.59
C MET A 268 -7.41 13.64 -1.50
#